data_e2ca0525576cc10c4f6aeec06a858bfb
#
_entry.id   e2ca0525576cc10c4f6aeec06a858bfb
#
_cell.length_a   1.000
_cell.length_b   1.000
_cell.length_c   1.000
_cell.angle_alpha   90.00
_cell.angle_beta   90.00
_cell.angle_gamma   90.00
#
_symmetry.space_group_name_H-M   'P 1'
#
loop_
_entity.id
_entity.type
_entity.pdbx_description
1 polymer ?
#
loop_
_entity_poly.entity_id
_entity_poly.type
_entity_poly.pdbx_seq_one_letter_code
_entity_poly.pdbx_strand_id
1 'polypeptide(L)'
;MERIPIIKIEGVHKSFGNDDAQVKVLEDVNLEIHSGEYIILFGPSGCGKSTLLNCISGLEVPDKGRVEIRGEDISKFNRAELAKYRNKKIGIIFQQFNVLKSFNILENIALPQTFSGISKKRRIKRAEHLLDMFGLKQLGKRIPTEVSGGQQQRVAIARALVNNPWILIADEPTGNLDSKASAEVMDLLEKLNTKSKRTVVMVTHNPEHLKYANRVIYLRDGKIIKEEKKRHSAHVDDKEIGEIEL
;
A
#
# COMPACT_ATOMS: atom_id res chain seq x y z
N MET A 1 -0.54 -24.82 15.17
CA MET A 1 -1.54 -23.73 15.12
C MET A 1 -1.53 -23.15 13.73
N GLU A 2 -2.62 -23.23 12.99
CA GLU A 2 -2.77 -22.51 11.72
C GLU A 2 -2.65 -21.01 11.97
N ARG A 3 -1.80 -20.34 11.19
CA ARG A 3 -1.67 -18.87 11.28
C ARG A 3 -2.90 -18.22 10.67
N ILE A 4 -3.68 -17.51 11.48
CA ILE A 4 -4.84 -16.76 10.99
C ILE A 4 -4.34 -15.70 9.99
N PRO A 5 -4.90 -15.67 8.75
CA PRO A 5 -4.50 -14.68 7.75
C PRO A 5 -4.91 -13.26 8.19
N ILE A 6 -4.07 -12.27 7.86
CA ILE A 6 -4.42 -10.86 8.08
C ILE A 6 -5.40 -10.35 7.00
N ILE A 7 -5.31 -10.91 5.78
CA ILE A 7 -6.23 -10.67 4.67
C ILE A 7 -6.69 -12.02 4.14
N LYS A 8 -8.00 -12.19 3.99
CA LYS A 8 -8.61 -13.37 3.37
C LYS A 8 -9.57 -12.92 2.28
N ILE A 9 -9.40 -13.45 1.09
CA ILE A 9 -10.20 -13.17 -0.10
C ILE A 9 -10.82 -14.48 -0.51
N GLU A 10 -12.16 -14.52 -0.63
CA GLU A 10 -12.89 -15.74 -0.96
C GLU A 10 -13.91 -15.46 -2.06
N GLY A 11 -13.72 -16.16 -3.19
CA GLY A 11 -14.64 -16.14 -4.33
C GLY A 11 -14.89 -14.73 -4.89
N VAL A 12 -13.89 -13.85 -4.90
CA VAL A 12 -14.09 -12.46 -5.30
C VAL A 12 -14.26 -12.35 -6.81
N HIS A 13 -15.36 -11.72 -7.22
CA HIS A 13 -15.66 -11.31 -8.58
C HIS A 13 -15.82 -9.80 -8.65
N LYS A 14 -15.34 -9.18 -9.73
CA LYS A 14 -15.54 -7.76 -10.00
C LYS A 14 -15.69 -7.51 -11.48
N SER A 15 -16.71 -6.72 -11.84
CA SER A 15 -16.97 -6.29 -13.20
C SER A 15 -17.19 -4.78 -13.24
N PHE A 16 -16.98 -4.16 -14.40
CA PHE A 16 -17.25 -2.75 -14.65
C PHE A 16 -18.06 -2.59 -15.93
N GLY A 17 -18.82 -1.51 -16.04
CA GLY A 17 -19.70 -1.22 -17.17
C GLY A 17 -21.18 -1.48 -16.83
N ASN A 18 -22.04 -1.16 -17.80
CA ASN A 18 -23.49 -1.40 -17.71
C ASN A 18 -23.86 -2.72 -18.39
N ASP A 19 -25.07 -3.20 -18.17
CA ASP A 19 -25.58 -4.53 -18.53
C ASP A 19 -25.19 -5.03 -19.94
N ASP A 20 -25.16 -4.14 -20.95
CA ASP A 20 -24.83 -4.49 -22.33
C ASP A 20 -23.34 -4.48 -22.65
N ALA A 21 -22.48 -3.94 -21.77
CA ALA A 21 -21.04 -3.78 -21.97
C ALA A 21 -20.22 -4.10 -20.71
N GLN A 22 -20.67 -5.09 -19.94
CA GLN A 22 -20.01 -5.49 -18.71
C GLN A 22 -18.68 -6.20 -18.99
N VAL A 23 -17.58 -5.64 -18.48
CA VAL A 23 -16.24 -6.24 -18.54
C VAL A 23 -15.92 -6.91 -17.20
N LYS A 24 -15.77 -8.22 -17.20
CA LYS A 24 -15.31 -8.97 -16.03
C LYS A 24 -13.82 -8.74 -15.84
N VAL A 25 -13.43 -8.27 -14.67
CA VAL A 25 -12.05 -7.90 -14.33
C VAL A 25 -11.45 -8.85 -13.31
N LEU A 26 -12.25 -9.39 -12.38
CA LEU A 26 -11.86 -10.43 -11.45
C LEU A 26 -12.87 -11.57 -11.51
N GLU A 27 -12.37 -12.81 -11.55
CA GLU A 27 -13.20 -14.02 -11.60
C GLU A 27 -12.70 -15.03 -10.57
N ASP A 28 -13.52 -15.33 -9.56
CA ASP A 28 -13.29 -16.34 -8.52
C ASP A 28 -11.90 -16.27 -7.86
N VAL A 29 -11.52 -15.05 -7.44
CA VAL A 29 -10.22 -14.84 -6.81
C VAL A 29 -10.27 -15.29 -5.36
N ASN A 30 -9.36 -16.20 -5.01
CA ASN A 30 -9.15 -16.72 -3.67
C ASN A 30 -7.70 -16.49 -3.26
N LEU A 31 -7.44 -15.85 -2.09
CA LEU A 31 -6.09 -15.54 -1.63
C LEU A 31 -6.08 -15.31 -0.12
N GLU A 32 -5.10 -15.90 0.55
CA GLU A 32 -4.80 -15.61 1.95
C GLU A 32 -3.43 -14.93 2.07
N ILE A 33 -3.34 -13.87 2.87
CA ILE A 33 -2.10 -13.15 3.16
C ILE A 33 -1.91 -13.14 4.68
N HIS A 34 -0.71 -13.52 5.13
CA HIS A 34 -0.40 -13.57 6.56
C HIS A 34 0.32 -12.30 7.02
N SER A 35 0.22 -12.03 8.33
CA SER A 35 0.86 -10.86 8.94
C SER A 35 2.37 -10.88 8.72
N GLY A 36 2.93 -9.75 8.28
CA GLY A 36 4.35 -9.56 8.00
C GLY A 36 4.82 -10.11 6.65
N GLU A 37 3.93 -10.63 5.80
CA GLU A 37 4.30 -10.98 4.42
C GLU A 37 4.52 -9.72 3.56
N TYR A 38 5.48 -9.80 2.64
CA TYR A 38 5.62 -8.89 1.50
C TYR A 38 5.15 -9.62 0.25
N ILE A 39 3.95 -9.31 -0.20
CA ILE A 39 3.31 -9.92 -1.36
C ILE A 39 3.43 -9.00 -2.57
N ILE A 40 3.80 -9.55 -3.71
CA ILE A 40 3.71 -8.85 -5.00
C ILE A 40 2.65 -9.51 -5.88
N LEU A 41 1.67 -8.73 -6.31
CA LEU A 41 0.72 -9.06 -7.37
C LEU A 41 1.38 -8.71 -8.71
N PHE A 42 1.70 -9.71 -9.50
CA PHE A 42 2.44 -9.56 -10.75
C PHE A 42 1.64 -10.08 -11.95
N GLY A 43 1.74 -9.40 -13.08
CA GLY A 43 1.06 -9.78 -14.31
C GLY A 43 0.99 -8.63 -15.33
N PRO A 44 0.50 -8.89 -16.55
CA PRO A 44 0.39 -7.87 -17.59
C PRO A 44 -0.57 -6.73 -17.21
N SER A 45 -0.47 -5.60 -17.93
CA SER A 45 -1.43 -4.50 -17.78
C SER A 45 -2.86 -4.99 -18.08
N GLY A 46 -3.84 -4.48 -17.34
CA GLY A 46 -5.25 -4.83 -17.53
C GLY A 46 -5.70 -6.18 -16.95
N CYS A 47 -4.81 -7.01 -16.39
CA CYS A 47 -5.19 -8.34 -15.87
C CYS A 47 -5.92 -8.32 -14.51
N GLY A 48 -6.27 -7.15 -13.94
CA GLY A 48 -7.06 -7.04 -12.71
C GLY A 48 -6.26 -6.77 -11.43
N LYS A 49 -4.94 -6.56 -11.47
CA LYS A 49 -4.09 -6.33 -10.27
C LYS A 49 -4.53 -5.16 -9.41
N SER A 50 -4.66 -3.96 -10.01
CA SER A 50 -5.09 -2.75 -9.28
C SER A 50 -6.53 -2.88 -8.79
N THR A 51 -7.39 -3.58 -9.53
CA THR A 51 -8.76 -3.87 -9.10
C THR A 51 -8.78 -4.78 -7.86
N LEU A 52 -7.95 -5.83 -7.85
CA LEU A 52 -7.80 -6.69 -6.67
C LEU A 52 -7.24 -5.91 -5.48
N LEU A 53 -6.23 -5.06 -5.72
CA LEU A 53 -5.67 -4.17 -4.70
C LEU A 53 -6.72 -3.21 -4.13
N ASN A 54 -7.59 -2.67 -5.01
CA ASN A 54 -8.69 -1.79 -4.62
C ASN A 54 -9.76 -2.54 -3.79
N CYS A 55 -10.06 -3.79 -4.12
CA CYS A 55 -10.94 -4.63 -3.29
C CYS A 55 -10.33 -4.88 -1.90
N ILE A 56 -9.04 -5.22 -1.83
CA ILE A 56 -8.31 -5.40 -0.57
C ILE A 56 -8.32 -4.12 0.27
N SER A 57 -8.16 -2.96 -0.36
CA SER A 57 -8.16 -1.67 0.34
C SER A 57 -9.55 -1.16 0.69
N GLY A 58 -10.63 -1.79 0.19
CA GLY A 58 -11.99 -1.29 0.31
C GLY A 58 -12.24 0.01 -0.47
N LEU A 59 -11.42 0.32 -1.48
CA LEU A 59 -11.72 1.38 -2.46
C LEU A 59 -12.80 0.91 -3.44
N GLU A 60 -12.79 -0.39 -3.77
CA GLU A 60 -13.84 -1.07 -4.53
C GLU A 60 -14.49 -2.15 -3.67
N VAL A 61 -15.80 -2.31 -3.82
CA VAL A 61 -16.54 -3.42 -3.22
C VAL A 61 -16.67 -4.52 -4.29
N PRO A 62 -16.35 -5.78 -3.97
CA PRO A 62 -16.54 -6.89 -4.91
C PRO A 62 -18.04 -7.08 -5.23
N ASP A 63 -18.34 -7.55 -6.45
CA ASP A 63 -19.73 -7.86 -6.86
C ASP A 63 -20.21 -9.17 -6.24
N LYS A 64 -19.26 -10.12 -6.02
CA LYS A 64 -19.51 -11.40 -5.33
C LYS A 64 -18.28 -11.77 -4.52
N GLY A 65 -18.46 -12.69 -3.57
CA GLY A 65 -17.41 -13.11 -2.65
C GLY A 65 -17.23 -12.14 -1.49
N ARG A 66 -16.12 -12.27 -0.77
CA ARG A 66 -15.83 -11.43 0.40
C ARG A 66 -14.36 -11.15 0.57
N VAL A 67 -14.07 -10.04 1.24
CA VAL A 67 -12.74 -9.63 1.68
C VAL A 67 -12.77 -9.45 3.20
N GLU A 68 -12.03 -10.29 3.90
CA GLU A 68 -11.88 -10.18 5.35
C GLU A 68 -10.49 -9.64 5.69
N ILE A 69 -10.42 -8.69 6.63
CA ILE A 69 -9.16 -8.18 7.17
C ILE A 69 -9.19 -8.37 8.69
N ARG A 70 -8.28 -9.20 9.21
CA ARG A 70 -8.23 -9.60 10.61
C ARG A 70 -9.58 -10.15 11.14
N GLY A 71 -10.29 -10.91 10.31
CA GLY A 71 -11.58 -11.51 10.63
C GLY A 71 -12.78 -10.56 10.49
N GLU A 72 -12.58 -9.30 10.11
CA GLU A 72 -13.68 -8.38 9.79
C GLU A 72 -13.99 -8.41 8.31
N ASP A 73 -15.21 -8.77 7.92
CA ASP A 73 -15.69 -8.77 6.54
C ASP A 73 -15.98 -7.33 6.08
N ILE A 74 -15.00 -6.71 5.42
CA ILE A 74 -15.11 -5.33 4.94
C ILE A 74 -16.03 -5.19 3.72
N SER A 75 -16.40 -6.28 3.06
CA SER A 75 -17.34 -6.25 1.91
C SER A 75 -18.75 -5.84 2.31
N LYS A 76 -19.07 -5.97 3.60
CA LYS A 76 -20.37 -5.57 4.17
C LYS A 76 -20.42 -4.13 4.66
N PHE A 77 -19.27 -3.44 4.68
CA PHE A 77 -19.19 -2.08 5.18
C PHE A 77 -19.79 -1.09 4.19
N ASN A 78 -20.51 -0.10 4.69
CA ASN A 78 -20.93 1.04 3.90
C ASN A 78 -19.75 1.97 3.57
N ARG A 79 -19.94 2.94 2.69
CA ARG A 79 -18.89 3.86 2.23
C ARG A 79 -18.19 4.62 3.39
N ALA A 80 -18.93 5.03 4.39
CA ALA A 80 -18.41 5.78 5.54
C ALA A 80 -17.56 4.86 6.44
N GLU A 81 -18.01 3.63 6.67
CA GLU A 81 -17.27 2.60 7.40
C GLU A 81 -15.97 2.22 6.69
N LEU A 82 -16.03 1.99 5.37
CA LEU A 82 -14.84 1.73 4.56
C LEU A 82 -13.83 2.89 4.61
N ALA A 83 -14.29 4.14 4.51
CA ALA A 83 -13.42 5.30 4.60
C ALA A 83 -12.71 5.39 5.97
N LYS A 84 -13.46 5.16 7.05
CA LYS A 84 -12.93 5.15 8.42
C LYS A 84 -11.95 3.99 8.65
N TYR A 85 -12.28 2.82 8.10
CA TYR A 85 -11.44 1.63 8.17
C TYR A 85 -10.12 1.84 7.44
N ARG A 86 -10.16 2.29 6.17
CA ARG A 86 -8.96 2.63 5.39
C ARG A 86 -8.07 3.62 6.14
N ASN A 87 -8.65 4.73 6.57
CA ASN A 87 -7.88 5.78 7.25
C ASN A 87 -7.13 5.26 8.49
N LYS A 88 -7.68 4.29 9.20
CA LYS A 88 -7.12 3.78 10.46
C LYS A 88 -6.21 2.57 10.29
N LYS A 89 -6.50 1.68 9.32
CA LYS A 89 -5.92 0.32 9.28
C LYS A 89 -5.05 0.05 8.06
N ILE A 90 -5.20 0.84 7.00
CA ILE A 90 -4.54 0.62 5.71
C ILE A 90 -3.79 1.88 5.31
N GLY A 91 -2.53 1.75 4.98
CA GLY A 91 -1.74 2.80 4.34
C GLY A 91 -1.71 2.57 2.84
N ILE A 92 -2.14 3.55 2.04
CA ILE A 92 -2.18 3.41 0.58
C ILE A 92 -1.12 4.32 -0.04
N ILE A 93 -0.32 3.73 -0.93
CA ILE A 93 0.75 4.37 -1.70
C ILE A 93 0.38 4.21 -3.17
N PHE A 94 0.21 5.30 -3.88
CA PHE A 94 -0.18 5.33 -5.28
C PHE A 94 1.01 5.57 -6.20
N GLN A 95 0.89 5.19 -7.46
CA GLN A 95 1.83 5.48 -8.53
C GLN A 95 1.98 7.00 -8.75
N GLN A 96 0.86 7.72 -8.83
CA GLN A 96 0.84 9.18 -8.75
C GLN A 96 0.83 9.54 -7.27
N PHE A 97 1.83 10.27 -6.80
CA PHE A 97 2.07 10.56 -5.38
C PHE A 97 0.84 11.05 -4.61
N ASN A 98 -0.16 11.61 -5.33
CA ASN A 98 -1.43 12.12 -4.79
C ASN A 98 -1.22 13.10 -3.63
N VAL A 99 -0.12 13.86 -3.66
CA VAL A 99 0.14 14.93 -2.69
C VAL A 99 -0.65 16.17 -3.07
N LEU A 100 -1.27 16.81 -2.09
CA LEU A 100 -2.08 18.00 -2.29
C LEU A 100 -1.17 19.23 -2.46
N LYS A 101 -1.20 19.86 -3.63
CA LYS A 101 -0.34 21.00 -3.98
C LYS A 101 -0.61 22.25 -3.13
N SER A 102 -1.81 22.38 -2.58
CA SER A 102 -2.23 23.49 -1.70
C SER A 102 -1.71 23.37 -0.26
N PHE A 103 -1.13 22.22 0.11
CA PHE A 103 -0.59 21.95 1.43
C PHE A 103 0.93 21.82 1.38
N ASN A 104 1.62 22.26 2.44
CA ASN A 104 3.02 21.92 2.60
C ASN A 104 3.23 20.44 2.92
N ILE A 105 4.48 20.00 2.94
CA ILE A 105 4.83 18.58 3.14
C ILE A 105 4.34 18.05 4.51
N LEU A 106 4.50 18.82 5.59
CA LEU A 106 4.01 18.43 6.92
C LEU A 106 2.49 18.26 6.93
N GLU A 107 1.78 19.19 6.31
CA GLU A 107 0.32 19.14 6.25
C GLU A 107 -0.17 17.95 5.42
N ASN A 108 0.52 17.64 4.30
CA ASN A 108 0.22 16.44 3.50
C ASN A 108 0.34 15.15 4.33
N ILE A 109 1.42 15.00 5.10
CA ILE A 109 1.62 13.81 5.95
C ILE A 109 0.60 13.78 7.09
N ALA A 110 0.29 14.93 7.70
CA ALA A 110 -0.62 15.02 8.83
C ALA A 110 -2.11 14.86 8.46
N LEU A 111 -2.46 14.97 7.17
CA LEU A 111 -3.84 15.04 6.69
C LEU A 111 -4.72 13.86 7.14
N PRO A 112 -4.30 12.59 7.05
CA PRO A 112 -5.16 11.47 7.49
C PRO A 112 -5.53 11.55 8.97
N GLN A 113 -4.69 12.11 9.81
CA GLN A 113 -4.97 12.30 11.23
C GLN A 113 -6.00 13.40 11.51
N THR A 114 -6.22 14.31 10.55
CA THR A 114 -7.30 15.30 10.64
C THR A 114 -8.66 14.62 10.65
N PHE A 115 -8.84 13.63 9.80
CA PHE A 115 -10.09 12.83 9.73
C PHE A 115 -10.26 11.88 10.93
N SER A 116 -9.19 11.62 11.67
CA SER A 116 -9.23 10.86 12.93
C SER A 116 -9.49 11.72 14.18
N GLY A 117 -9.74 13.03 14.01
CA GLY A 117 -9.99 13.94 15.12
C GLY A 117 -8.77 14.27 16.00
N ILE A 118 -7.54 13.97 15.50
CA ILE A 118 -6.30 14.25 16.24
C ILE A 118 -6.01 15.74 16.21
N SER A 119 -5.69 16.33 17.37
CA SER A 119 -5.38 17.76 17.50
C SER A 119 -4.20 18.18 16.60
N LYS A 120 -4.23 19.41 16.06
CA LYS A 120 -3.20 19.94 15.16
C LYS A 120 -1.78 19.77 15.73
N LYS A 121 -1.58 20.06 17.02
CA LYS A 121 -0.27 19.93 17.68
C LYS A 121 0.26 18.49 17.61
N ARG A 122 -0.59 17.49 17.92
CA ARG A 122 -0.19 16.06 17.93
C ARG A 122 0.10 15.55 16.52
N ARG A 123 -0.78 15.84 15.54
CA ARG A 123 -0.60 15.34 14.17
C ARG A 123 0.62 15.96 13.47
N ILE A 124 0.92 17.25 13.72
CA ILE A 124 2.14 17.88 13.18
C ILE A 124 3.39 17.26 13.82
N LYS A 125 3.43 17.07 15.15
CA LYS A 125 4.54 16.40 15.82
C LYS A 125 4.79 14.99 15.25
N ARG A 126 3.72 14.23 14.95
CA ARG A 126 3.81 12.93 14.32
C ARG A 126 4.35 13.01 12.89
N ALA A 127 3.91 13.97 12.11
CA ALA A 127 4.41 14.22 10.75
C ALA A 127 5.88 14.62 10.75
N GLU A 128 6.32 15.48 11.67
CA GLU A 128 7.74 15.86 11.86
C GLU A 128 8.62 14.64 12.16
N HIS A 129 8.17 13.76 13.05
CA HIS A 129 8.87 12.53 13.36
C HIS A 129 9.04 11.64 12.13
N LEU A 130 7.98 11.43 11.34
CA LEU A 130 8.07 10.64 10.11
C LEU A 130 8.98 11.29 9.05
N LEU A 131 8.95 12.62 8.92
CA LEU A 131 9.87 13.33 8.02
C LEU A 131 11.34 13.13 8.44
N ASP A 132 11.62 13.17 9.73
CA ASP A 132 12.96 12.95 10.27
C ASP A 132 13.44 11.53 9.97
N MET A 133 12.59 10.53 10.23
CA MET A 133 12.87 9.12 9.90
C MET A 133 13.18 8.87 8.42
N PHE A 134 12.57 9.64 7.52
CA PHE A 134 12.78 9.50 6.08
C PHE A 134 13.84 10.43 5.50
N GLY A 135 14.62 11.12 6.36
CA GLY A 135 15.67 12.05 5.94
C GLY A 135 15.14 13.30 5.21
N LEU A 136 13.90 13.68 5.47
CA LEU A 136 13.21 14.79 4.79
C LEU A 136 12.87 15.97 5.71
N LYS A 137 13.42 16.01 6.93
CA LYS A 137 13.10 17.00 7.99
C LYS A 137 13.08 18.45 7.49
N GLN A 138 14.08 18.81 6.66
CA GLN A 138 14.25 20.16 6.11
C GLN A 138 13.18 20.54 5.08
N LEU A 139 12.40 19.58 4.58
CA LEU A 139 11.40 19.81 3.53
C LEU A 139 10.00 20.12 4.08
N GLY A 140 9.79 20.04 5.39
CA GLY A 140 8.46 20.10 6.01
C GLY A 140 7.61 21.31 5.63
N LYS A 141 8.24 22.49 5.42
CA LYS A 141 7.56 23.73 5.06
C LYS A 141 7.42 23.96 3.55
N ARG A 142 8.09 23.13 2.72
CA ARG A 142 8.00 23.23 1.25
C ARG A 142 6.66 22.72 0.75
N ILE A 143 6.27 23.21 -0.43
CA ILE A 143 5.12 22.67 -1.18
C ILE A 143 5.58 21.52 -2.11
N PRO A 144 4.69 20.63 -2.55
CA PRO A 144 5.05 19.47 -3.37
C PRO A 144 5.81 19.82 -4.66
N THR A 145 5.55 20.96 -5.27
CA THR A 145 6.23 21.41 -6.50
C THR A 145 7.70 21.81 -6.30
N GLU A 146 8.15 21.95 -5.06
CA GLU A 146 9.53 22.33 -4.70
C GLU A 146 10.41 21.14 -4.33
N VAL A 147 9.89 19.90 -4.48
CA VAL A 147 10.57 18.68 -4.10
C VAL A 147 10.58 17.69 -5.27
N SER A 148 11.63 16.84 -5.36
CA SER A 148 11.77 15.84 -6.42
C SER A 148 10.70 14.75 -6.34
N GLY A 149 10.48 14.00 -7.45
CA GLY A 149 9.55 12.89 -7.49
C GLY A 149 9.82 11.82 -6.42
N GLY A 150 11.08 11.43 -6.22
CA GLY A 150 11.46 10.49 -5.17
C GLY A 150 11.19 11.03 -3.76
N GLN A 151 11.36 12.35 -3.53
CA GLN A 151 10.98 12.99 -2.27
C GLN A 151 9.46 13.01 -2.10
N GLN A 152 8.68 13.31 -3.15
CA GLN A 152 7.22 13.24 -3.11
C GLN A 152 6.72 11.83 -2.78
N GLN A 153 7.35 10.81 -3.34
CA GLN A 153 6.98 9.42 -3.04
C GLN A 153 7.29 9.05 -1.59
N ARG A 154 8.44 9.46 -1.06
CA ARG A 154 8.74 9.25 0.38
C ARG A 154 7.76 10.00 1.28
N VAL A 155 7.30 11.18 0.89
CA VAL A 155 6.21 11.91 1.58
C VAL A 155 4.89 11.13 1.51
N ALA A 156 4.54 10.55 0.36
CA ALA A 156 3.35 9.71 0.23
C ALA A 156 3.42 8.47 1.12
N ILE A 157 4.60 7.84 1.24
CA ILE A 157 4.82 6.72 2.16
C ILE A 157 4.70 7.18 3.62
N ALA A 158 5.29 8.30 4.00
CA ALA A 158 5.16 8.88 5.34
C ALA A 158 3.69 9.16 5.69
N ARG A 159 2.93 9.73 4.73
CA ARG A 159 1.49 9.94 4.88
C ARG A 159 0.73 8.63 5.08
N ALA A 160 1.06 7.59 4.32
CA ALA A 160 0.45 6.27 4.47
C ALA A 160 0.70 5.67 5.86
N LEU A 161 1.83 5.98 6.51
CA LEU A 161 2.23 5.47 7.81
C LEU A 161 1.72 6.29 9.01
N VAL A 162 1.19 7.50 8.79
CA VAL A 162 0.93 8.44 9.90
C VAL A 162 -0.04 7.91 10.96
N ASN A 163 -1.01 7.09 10.56
CA ASN A 163 -1.97 6.43 11.43
C ASN A 163 -1.51 5.04 11.93
N ASN A 164 -0.25 4.68 11.70
CA ASN A 164 0.30 3.40 12.13
C ASN A 164 -0.50 2.17 11.61
N PRO A 165 -0.73 2.05 10.29
CA PRO A 165 -1.56 0.99 9.70
C PRO A 165 -0.94 -0.39 9.86
N TRP A 166 -1.77 -1.44 9.80
CA TRP A 166 -1.30 -2.83 9.81
C TRP A 166 -0.78 -3.28 8.44
N ILE A 167 -1.38 -2.74 7.39
CA ILE A 167 -1.19 -3.14 6.00
C ILE A 167 -0.78 -1.92 5.20
N LEU A 168 0.27 -2.07 4.40
CA LEU A 168 0.66 -1.12 3.37
C LEU A 168 0.28 -1.68 2.01
N ILE A 169 -0.47 -0.91 1.25
CA ILE A 169 -0.89 -1.22 -0.12
C ILE A 169 -0.15 -0.26 -1.05
N ALA A 170 0.55 -0.80 -2.04
CA ALA A 170 1.34 -0.01 -2.98
C ALA A 170 0.98 -0.37 -4.42
N ASP A 171 0.36 0.57 -5.14
CA ASP A 171 0.03 0.42 -6.55
C ASP A 171 1.11 1.08 -7.41
N GLU A 172 1.98 0.27 -8.02
CA GLU A 172 3.13 0.69 -8.82
C GLU A 172 3.95 1.85 -8.23
N PRO A 173 4.44 1.73 -6.99
CA PRO A 173 4.96 2.86 -6.20
C PRO A 173 6.21 3.53 -6.79
N THR A 174 6.79 2.97 -7.84
CA THR A 174 8.02 3.46 -8.49
C THR A 174 7.82 3.81 -9.96
N GLY A 175 6.60 3.69 -10.48
CA GLY A 175 6.32 3.82 -11.92
C GLY A 175 6.65 5.20 -12.52
N ASN A 176 6.75 6.25 -11.70
CA ASN A 176 7.06 7.61 -12.10
C ASN A 176 8.43 8.10 -11.60
N LEU A 177 9.33 7.18 -11.23
CA LEU A 177 10.63 7.49 -10.64
C LEU A 177 11.78 7.05 -11.54
N ASP A 178 12.91 7.75 -11.45
CA ASP A 178 14.17 7.26 -12.01
C ASP A 178 14.66 6.02 -11.24
N SER A 179 15.65 5.32 -11.81
CA SER A 179 16.15 4.06 -11.26
C SER A 179 16.70 4.20 -9.84
N LYS A 180 17.36 5.32 -9.52
CA LYS A 180 17.93 5.57 -8.18
C LYS A 180 16.83 5.79 -7.15
N ALA A 181 15.90 6.68 -7.43
CA ALA A 181 14.76 6.94 -6.54
C ALA A 181 13.86 5.70 -6.39
N SER A 182 13.72 4.91 -7.47
CA SER A 182 13.02 3.62 -7.44
C SER A 182 13.65 2.66 -6.44
N ALA A 183 14.96 2.46 -6.50
CA ALA A 183 15.69 1.61 -5.57
C ALA A 183 15.52 2.07 -4.12
N GLU A 184 15.68 3.39 -3.85
CA GLU A 184 15.49 3.95 -2.51
C GLU A 184 14.09 3.72 -1.95
N VAL A 185 13.03 3.81 -2.79
CA VAL A 185 11.65 3.54 -2.40
C VAL A 185 11.43 2.06 -2.12
N MET A 186 11.97 1.17 -2.95
CA MET A 186 11.87 -0.28 -2.74
C MET A 186 12.58 -0.73 -1.46
N ASP A 187 13.77 -0.23 -1.20
CA ASP A 187 14.52 -0.49 0.03
C ASP A 187 13.78 0.01 1.28
N LEU A 188 13.11 1.17 1.15
CA LEU A 188 12.27 1.70 2.23
C LEU A 188 11.09 0.77 2.54
N LEU A 189 10.38 0.28 1.51
CA LEU A 189 9.26 -0.66 1.67
C LEU A 189 9.73 -2.00 2.27
N GLU A 190 10.91 -2.49 1.85
CA GLU A 190 11.54 -3.68 2.43
C GLU A 190 11.86 -3.49 3.92
N LYS A 191 12.44 -2.34 4.29
CA LYS A 191 12.71 -2.01 5.70
C LYS A 191 11.45 -1.94 6.54
N LEU A 192 10.37 -1.35 6.01
CA LEU A 192 9.06 -1.32 6.67
C LEU A 192 8.48 -2.73 6.88
N ASN A 193 8.70 -3.64 5.95
CA ASN A 193 8.30 -5.03 6.11
C ASN A 193 9.19 -5.78 7.11
N THR A 194 10.52 -5.76 6.92
CA THR A 194 11.46 -6.59 7.68
C THR A 194 11.65 -6.10 9.12
N LYS A 195 11.85 -4.78 9.33
CA LYS A 195 12.11 -4.19 10.65
C LYS A 195 10.83 -3.86 11.41
N SER A 196 9.86 -3.19 10.77
CA SER A 196 8.59 -2.81 11.42
C SER A 196 7.49 -3.87 11.32
N LYS A 197 7.78 -5.05 10.73
CA LYS A 197 6.85 -6.19 10.57
C LYS A 197 5.52 -5.82 9.91
N ARG A 198 5.53 -4.82 9.02
CA ARG A 198 4.34 -4.43 8.27
C ARG A 198 4.03 -5.45 7.18
N THR A 199 2.77 -5.75 7.00
CA THR A 199 2.32 -6.50 5.83
C THR A 199 2.31 -5.55 4.63
N VAL A 200 2.96 -5.94 3.53
CA VAL A 200 3.02 -5.14 2.31
C VAL A 200 2.37 -5.92 1.18
N VAL A 201 1.42 -5.28 0.50
CA VAL A 201 0.80 -5.82 -0.73
C VAL A 201 1.08 -4.82 -1.84
N MET A 202 1.90 -5.21 -2.80
CA MET A 202 2.34 -4.34 -3.89
C MET A 202 1.91 -4.88 -5.25
N VAL A 203 1.47 -3.99 -6.12
CA VAL A 203 1.30 -4.26 -7.54
C VAL A 203 2.50 -3.71 -8.30
N THR A 204 3.03 -4.49 -9.20
CA THR A 204 4.05 -4.05 -10.17
C THR A 204 4.03 -4.92 -11.43
N HIS A 205 4.49 -4.36 -12.53
CA HIS A 205 4.82 -5.08 -13.75
C HIS A 205 6.35 -5.19 -13.97
N ASN A 206 7.16 -4.56 -13.09
CA ASN A 206 8.62 -4.62 -13.18
C ASN A 206 9.15 -5.91 -12.51
N PRO A 207 9.80 -6.83 -13.28
CA PRO A 207 10.33 -8.08 -12.74
C PRO A 207 11.49 -7.87 -11.74
N GLU A 208 12.21 -6.75 -11.79
CA GLU A 208 13.30 -6.46 -10.86
C GLU A 208 12.81 -6.30 -9.41
N HIS A 209 11.53 -5.93 -9.22
CA HIS A 209 10.95 -5.77 -7.90
C HIS A 209 10.60 -7.11 -7.24
N LEU A 210 10.52 -8.22 -8.00
CA LEU A 210 10.14 -9.53 -7.47
C LEU A 210 11.11 -10.07 -6.42
N LYS A 211 12.34 -9.55 -6.38
CA LYS A 211 13.36 -9.92 -5.38
C LYS A 211 12.99 -9.49 -3.95
N TYR A 212 12.17 -8.45 -3.79
CA TYR A 212 11.74 -7.92 -2.49
C TYR A 212 10.60 -8.71 -1.85
N ALA A 213 9.92 -9.57 -2.61
CA ALA A 213 8.75 -10.31 -2.14
C ALA A 213 9.11 -11.59 -1.39
N ASN A 214 8.36 -11.91 -0.33
CA ASN A 214 8.33 -13.25 0.26
C ASN A 214 7.51 -14.21 -0.62
N ARG A 215 6.50 -13.66 -1.33
CA ARG A 215 5.56 -14.42 -2.15
C ARG A 215 5.07 -13.59 -3.33
N VAL A 216 5.07 -14.17 -4.50
CA VAL A 216 4.60 -13.54 -5.74
C VAL A 216 3.32 -14.26 -6.19
N ILE A 217 2.28 -13.49 -6.43
CA ILE A 217 0.99 -13.94 -6.94
C ILE A 217 0.87 -13.49 -8.39
N TYR A 218 0.81 -14.44 -9.30
CA TYR A 218 0.70 -14.15 -10.72
C TYR A 218 -0.77 -14.08 -11.13
N LEU A 219 -1.17 -12.92 -11.65
CA LEU A 219 -2.52 -12.69 -12.18
C LEU A 219 -2.50 -12.68 -13.70
N ARG A 220 -3.51 -13.30 -14.29
CA ARG A 220 -3.80 -13.24 -15.71
C ARG A 220 -5.32 -13.33 -15.93
N ASP A 221 -5.86 -12.44 -16.77
CA ASP A 221 -7.27 -12.43 -17.17
C ASP A 221 -8.24 -12.55 -15.96
N GLY A 222 -7.97 -11.77 -14.92
CA GLY A 222 -8.80 -11.71 -13.71
C GLY A 222 -8.65 -12.88 -12.72
N LYS A 223 -7.72 -13.81 -12.97
CA LYS A 223 -7.53 -15.02 -12.13
C LYS A 223 -6.10 -15.11 -11.59
N ILE A 224 -5.96 -15.74 -10.44
CA ILE A 224 -4.65 -16.17 -9.94
C ILE A 224 -4.28 -17.46 -10.68
N ILE A 225 -3.17 -17.41 -11.42
CA ILE A 225 -2.69 -18.57 -12.22
C ILE A 225 -1.52 -19.29 -11.55
N LYS A 226 -0.79 -18.64 -10.65
CA LYS A 226 0.37 -19.20 -9.97
C LYS A 226 0.66 -18.43 -8.69
N GLU A 227 1.13 -19.13 -7.67
CA GLU A 227 1.77 -18.57 -6.49
C GLU A 227 3.20 -19.08 -6.38
N GLU A 228 4.13 -18.21 -6.05
CA GLU A 228 5.54 -18.56 -5.88
C GLU A 228 6.07 -18.01 -4.55
N LYS A 229 6.46 -18.91 -3.64
CA LYS A 229 7.16 -18.52 -2.41
C LYS A 229 8.63 -18.28 -2.73
N LYS A 230 9.17 -17.16 -2.30
CA LYS A 230 10.58 -16.82 -2.43
C LYS A 230 11.27 -16.88 -1.09
N ARG A 231 12.51 -17.40 -1.08
CA ARG A 231 13.37 -17.24 0.10
C ARG A 231 13.82 -15.77 0.10
N HIS A 232 13.29 -15.00 1.02
CA HIS A 232 13.67 -13.60 1.17
C HIS A 232 15.08 -13.55 1.78
N SER A 233 16.08 -13.17 0.99
CA SER A 233 17.35 -12.69 1.50
C SER A 233 17.22 -11.18 1.64
N ALA A 234 17.15 -10.67 2.88
CA ALA A 234 17.14 -9.24 3.11
C ALA A 234 18.38 -8.61 2.41
N HIS A 235 18.12 -7.69 1.47
CA HIS A 235 19.18 -7.00 0.71
C HIS A 235 19.67 -5.71 1.40
N VAL A 236 19.28 -5.48 2.66
CA VAL A 236 19.50 -4.20 3.32
C VAL A 236 20.85 -4.19 4.03
N ASP A 237 21.76 -3.34 3.57
CA ASP A 237 22.92 -2.89 4.36
C ASP A 237 22.44 -2.12 5.61
N ASP A 238 22.87 -2.56 6.78
CA ASP A 238 22.37 -2.10 8.09
C ASP A 238 22.74 -0.66 8.48
N LYS A 239 23.36 0.12 7.58
CA LYS A 239 24.08 1.34 7.98
C LYS A 239 23.29 2.67 7.93
N GLU A 240 22.11 2.77 7.38
CA GLU A 240 21.56 4.11 7.07
C GLU A 240 20.17 4.50 7.59
N ILE A 241 19.43 3.65 8.25
CA ILE A 241 18.16 4.08 8.87
C ILE A 241 18.09 3.52 10.28
N GLY A 242 18.06 4.41 11.28
CA GLY A 242 17.84 4.05 12.67
C GLY A 242 16.58 3.20 12.86
N GLU A 243 16.49 2.51 14.00
CA GLU A 243 15.33 1.67 14.33
C GLU A 243 14.03 2.41 14.04
N ILE A 244 13.20 1.83 13.15
CA ILE A 244 11.88 2.37 12.81
C ILE A 244 10.92 2.01 13.94
N GLU A 245 11.00 2.70 15.06
CA GLU A 245 9.95 2.70 16.09
C GLU A 245 8.78 3.57 15.60
N LEU A 246 7.69 2.91 15.17
CA LEU A 246 6.45 3.56 14.71
C LEU A 246 5.45 3.73 15.86
#